data_9efde8721febd329e1f5bb23d2e173b2
#
_entry.id   9efde8721febd329e1f5bb23d2e173b2
#
_cell.length_a   1.000
_cell.length_b   1.000
_cell.length_c   1.000
_cell.angle_alpha   90.00
_cell.angle_beta   90.00
_cell.angle_gamma   90.00
#
_symmetry.space_group_name_H-M   'P 1'
#
loop_
_entity.id
_entity.type
_entity.pdbx_description
1 polymer ?
#
loop_
_entity_poly.entity_id
_entity_poly.type
_entity_poly.pdbx_seq_one_letter_code
_entity_poly.pdbx_strand_id
1 'polypeptide(L)'
;TTASQDSTLSVVMKYRCRMLFTTRSRFDNYDSMEVTEIAGKQALLSIAGCFFSDAEKYQSVLEQIIDTVHSHTLAVELAARLLETCILEPMDLLEKLKEEKTSLDADDKIGITKDGQSRKATYYDHIHTLFSLYQLAGDEQDIMRSMAFVPTTGISSRVFAGWLMLRNMNTINDLVEKGFIQTKSCHSIALHPMIQEVAITETKPSVRNCHTLLNSLQELCLRHGEEVSYYKQLFQTVNNIVTSIEKDDTASYLRFLEDSFPYMQKYGYESGMELILTELASMLKDNTI
;
A
#
# COMPACT_ATOMS: atom_id res chain seq x y z
N THR A 1 -6.40 -14.27 17.20
CA THR A 1 -7.66 -14.02 17.95
C THR A 1 -8.70 -13.54 16.97
N THR A 2 -9.83 -14.24 16.88
CA THR A 2 -10.96 -13.78 16.07
C THR A 2 -11.54 -12.52 16.72
N ALA A 3 -12.00 -11.55 15.94
CA ALA A 3 -12.57 -10.29 16.44
C ALA A 3 -13.71 -10.50 17.45
N SER A 4 -14.42 -11.65 17.37
CA SER A 4 -15.45 -12.07 18.32
C SER A 4 -14.91 -12.40 19.74
N GLN A 5 -13.60 -12.58 19.91
CA GLN A 5 -12.95 -12.88 21.19
C GLN A 5 -12.20 -11.68 21.77
N ASP A 6 -12.27 -10.52 21.10
CA ASP A 6 -11.61 -9.30 21.57
C ASP A 6 -12.38 -8.70 22.76
N SER A 7 -11.74 -8.65 23.92
CA SER A 7 -12.32 -8.09 25.15
C SER A 7 -12.60 -6.60 25.02
N THR A 8 -11.81 -5.85 24.28
CA THR A 8 -11.99 -4.41 24.05
C THR A 8 -13.23 -4.16 23.22
N LEU A 9 -13.45 -4.94 22.16
CA LEU A 9 -14.66 -4.87 21.35
C LEU A 9 -15.89 -5.16 22.20
N SER A 10 -15.83 -6.17 23.08
CA SER A 10 -16.94 -6.53 23.97
C SER A 10 -17.31 -5.43 24.97
N VAL A 11 -16.33 -4.61 25.39
CA VAL A 11 -16.57 -3.42 26.24
C VAL A 11 -17.21 -2.30 25.43
N VAL A 12 -16.68 -2.01 24.25
CA VAL A 12 -17.19 -0.95 23.36
C VAL A 12 -18.64 -1.22 22.99
N MET A 13 -19.00 -2.49 22.72
CA MET A 13 -20.36 -2.91 22.35
C MET A 13 -21.41 -2.76 23.49
N LYS A 14 -20.96 -2.51 24.71
CA LYS A 14 -21.90 -2.23 25.86
C LYS A 14 -22.36 -0.77 25.94
N TYR A 15 -21.76 0.12 25.16
CA TYR A 15 -22.18 1.53 25.14
C TYR A 15 -23.56 1.68 24.48
N ARG A 16 -24.43 2.51 25.07
CA ARG A 16 -25.76 2.81 24.56
C ARG A 16 -25.72 3.90 23.48
N CYS A 17 -25.01 3.65 22.41
CA CYS A 17 -24.93 4.56 21.25
C CYS A 17 -25.09 3.77 19.94
N ARG A 18 -25.46 4.46 18.87
CA ARG A 18 -25.46 3.85 17.53
C ARG A 18 -24.01 3.77 17.07
N MET A 19 -23.55 2.59 16.71
CA MET A 19 -22.21 2.33 16.26
C MET A 19 -22.25 1.64 14.90
N LEU A 20 -21.33 2.04 14.00
CA LEU A 20 -21.11 1.40 12.73
C LEU A 20 -19.68 0.84 12.72
N PHE A 21 -19.55 -0.44 12.47
CA PHE A 21 -18.25 -1.11 12.34
C PHE A 21 -18.06 -1.62 10.92
N THR A 22 -16.85 -1.48 10.40
CA THR A 22 -16.43 -2.21 9.22
C THR A 22 -15.59 -3.39 9.67
N THR A 23 -15.95 -4.57 9.21
CA THR A 23 -15.26 -5.82 9.58
C THR A 23 -15.25 -6.79 8.42
N ARG A 24 -14.23 -7.66 8.37
CA ARG A 24 -14.19 -8.80 7.42
C ARG A 24 -14.78 -10.08 8.04
N SER A 25 -15.14 -10.04 9.33
CA SER A 25 -15.72 -11.17 10.06
C SER A 25 -17.22 -11.00 10.19
N ARG A 26 -18.00 -12.08 10.07
CA ARG A 26 -19.42 -12.09 10.39
C ARG A 26 -19.62 -12.15 11.91
N PHE A 27 -20.57 -11.37 12.40
CA PHE A 27 -21.03 -11.38 13.77
C PHE A 27 -22.53 -11.70 13.77
N ASP A 28 -22.90 -12.87 14.28
CA ASP A 28 -24.27 -13.40 14.20
C ASP A 28 -25.29 -12.62 15.06
N ASN A 29 -24.81 -11.78 15.99
CA ASN A 29 -25.67 -11.07 16.96
C ASN A 29 -25.90 -9.59 16.60
N TYR A 30 -25.52 -9.15 15.40
CA TYR A 30 -25.62 -7.74 14.96
C TYR A 30 -26.22 -7.66 13.56
N ASP A 31 -26.97 -6.58 13.33
CA ASP A 31 -27.40 -6.25 11.96
C ASP A 31 -26.17 -6.01 11.10
N SER A 32 -26.00 -6.80 10.07
CA SER A 32 -24.87 -6.72 9.15
C SER A 32 -25.34 -6.41 7.74
N MET A 33 -24.67 -5.46 7.11
CA MET A 33 -24.80 -5.18 5.68
C MET A 33 -23.51 -5.62 4.99
N GLU A 34 -23.61 -6.60 4.12
CA GLU A 34 -22.48 -7.04 3.32
C GLU A 34 -22.20 -6.02 2.22
N VAL A 35 -20.99 -5.47 2.22
CA VAL A 35 -20.51 -4.65 1.10
C VAL A 35 -19.92 -5.61 0.07
N THR A 36 -20.69 -5.87 -0.97
CA THR A 36 -20.25 -6.69 -2.10
C THR A 36 -19.47 -5.86 -3.12
N GLU A 37 -18.71 -6.53 -3.97
CA GLU A 37 -18.08 -5.91 -5.14
C GLU A 37 -19.17 -5.22 -5.99
N ILE A 38 -18.78 -4.17 -6.73
CA ILE A 38 -19.73 -3.47 -7.62
C ILE A 38 -20.28 -4.49 -8.63
N ALA A 39 -21.53 -4.86 -8.43
CA ALA A 39 -22.22 -5.83 -9.28
C ALA A 39 -22.74 -5.13 -10.54
N GLY A 40 -22.10 -5.44 -11.66
CA GLY A 40 -22.60 -5.05 -12.96
C GLY A 40 -21.54 -4.42 -13.86
N LYS A 41 -21.37 -5.04 -15.00
CA LYS A 41 -20.45 -4.59 -16.06
C LYS A 41 -20.65 -3.13 -16.44
N GLN A 42 -21.92 -2.69 -16.47
CA GLN A 42 -22.27 -1.31 -16.81
C GLN A 42 -21.73 -0.28 -15.81
N ALA A 43 -21.73 -0.60 -14.51
CA ALA A 43 -21.16 0.28 -13.49
C ALA A 43 -19.64 0.37 -13.63
N LEU A 44 -18.96 -0.75 -13.93
CA LEU A 44 -17.52 -0.78 -14.17
C LEU A 44 -17.13 -0.06 -15.47
N LEU A 45 -17.94 -0.16 -16.51
CA LEU A 45 -17.77 0.64 -17.75
C LEU A 45 -17.92 2.14 -17.46
N SER A 46 -18.87 2.51 -16.61
CA SER A 46 -19.01 3.92 -16.18
C SER A 46 -17.78 4.40 -15.40
N ILE A 47 -17.19 3.54 -14.56
CA ILE A 47 -15.93 3.86 -13.87
C ILE A 47 -14.80 4.02 -14.89
N ALA A 48 -14.66 3.10 -15.85
CA ALA A 48 -13.65 3.21 -16.90
C ALA A 48 -13.83 4.52 -17.70
N GLY A 49 -15.06 4.90 -18.03
CA GLY A 49 -15.37 6.15 -18.71
C GLY A 49 -15.07 7.42 -17.91
N CYS A 50 -14.90 7.33 -16.59
CA CYS A 50 -14.42 8.47 -15.80
C CYS A 50 -12.93 8.77 -16.03
N PHE A 51 -12.15 7.79 -16.50
CA PHE A 51 -10.68 7.86 -16.59
C PHE A 51 -10.14 7.65 -18.01
N PHE A 52 -10.96 7.16 -18.94
CA PHE A 52 -10.60 6.92 -20.34
C PHE A 52 -11.60 7.62 -21.24
N SER A 53 -11.16 8.66 -21.95
CA SER A 53 -12.01 9.52 -22.77
C SER A 53 -12.66 8.79 -23.94
N ASP A 54 -11.98 7.81 -24.54
CA ASP A 54 -12.46 7.01 -25.67
C ASP A 54 -13.22 5.73 -25.24
N ALA A 55 -13.67 5.63 -23.97
CA ALA A 55 -14.31 4.43 -23.42
C ALA A 55 -15.54 3.96 -24.24
N GLU A 56 -16.37 4.88 -24.74
CA GLU A 56 -17.53 4.53 -25.57
C GLU A 56 -17.12 3.86 -26.88
N LYS A 57 -16.07 4.35 -27.53
CA LYS A 57 -15.54 3.81 -28.79
C LYS A 57 -15.02 2.39 -28.62
N TYR A 58 -14.42 2.09 -27.47
CA TYR A 58 -13.78 0.80 -27.18
C TYR A 58 -14.58 -0.06 -26.20
N GLN A 59 -15.88 0.19 -26.03
CA GLN A 59 -16.71 -0.49 -25.03
C GLN A 59 -16.57 -2.02 -25.04
N SER A 60 -16.63 -2.63 -26.23
CA SER A 60 -16.53 -4.10 -26.37
C SER A 60 -15.18 -4.67 -25.87
N VAL A 61 -14.09 -3.93 -26.03
CA VAL A 61 -12.76 -4.34 -25.54
C VAL A 61 -12.66 -4.11 -24.04
N LEU A 62 -13.21 -2.98 -23.55
CA LEU A 62 -13.27 -2.70 -22.12
C LEU A 62 -14.09 -3.74 -21.36
N GLU A 63 -15.19 -4.24 -21.91
CA GLU A 63 -15.96 -5.35 -21.33
C GLU A 63 -15.13 -6.61 -21.19
N GLN A 64 -14.26 -6.92 -22.16
CA GLN A 64 -13.36 -8.06 -22.08
C GLN A 64 -12.23 -7.81 -21.05
N ILE A 65 -11.71 -6.59 -20.96
CA ILE A 65 -10.73 -6.22 -19.92
C ILE A 65 -11.37 -6.39 -18.54
N ILE A 66 -12.58 -5.89 -18.32
CA ILE A 66 -13.32 -6.04 -17.06
C ILE A 66 -13.49 -7.51 -16.69
N ASP A 67 -13.86 -8.36 -17.64
CA ASP A 67 -13.97 -9.81 -17.43
C ASP A 67 -12.60 -10.45 -17.08
N THR A 68 -11.54 -10.01 -17.77
CA THR A 68 -10.19 -10.53 -17.56
C THR A 68 -9.69 -10.20 -16.17
N VAL A 69 -9.91 -8.96 -15.70
CA VAL A 69 -9.52 -8.54 -14.33
C VAL A 69 -10.57 -8.91 -13.27
N HIS A 70 -11.49 -9.83 -13.60
CA HIS A 70 -12.53 -10.36 -12.71
C HIS A 70 -13.39 -9.30 -12.02
N SER A 71 -13.71 -8.23 -12.74
CA SER A 71 -14.53 -7.11 -12.23
C SER A 71 -13.92 -6.37 -11.04
N HIS A 72 -12.59 -6.47 -10.85
CA HIS A 72 -11.92 -5.79 -9.75
C HIS A 72 -11.80 -4.28 -10.02
N THR A 73 -12.51 -3.46 -9.25
CA THR A 73 -12.66 -2.02 -9.48
C THR A 73 -11.33 -1.27 -9.61
N LEU A 74 -10.36 -1.53 -8.73
CA LEU A 74 -9.04 -0.89 -8.79
C LEU A 74 -8.29 -1.25 -10.08
N ALA A 75 -8.35 -2.53 -10.52
CA ALA A 75 -7.70 -2.95 -11.76
C ALA A 75 -8.37 -2.30 -12.98
N VAL A 76 -9.69 -2.15 -12.99
CA VAL A 76 -10.43 -1.44 -14.04
C VAL A 76 -10.04 0.05 -14.08
N GLU A 77 -9.93 0.71 -12.91
CA GLU A 77 -9.49 2.10 -12.84
C GLU A 77 -8.05 2.26 -13.37
N LEU A 78 -7.12 1.44 -12.92
CA LEU A 78 -5.72 1.49 -13.38
C LEU A 78 -5.59 1.21 -14.88
N ALA A 79 -6.35 0.24 -15.40
CA ALA A 79 -6.38 -0.05 -16.83
C ALA A 79 -6.92 1.13 -17.65
N ALA A 80 -8.00 1.76 -17.22
CA ALA A 80 -8.58 2.93 -17.88
C ALA A 80 -7.61 4.13 -17.89
N ARG A 81 -6.96 4.40 -16.76
CA ARG A 81 -5.93 5.46 -16.66
C ARG A 81 -4.72 5.17 -17.54
N LEU A 82 -4.28 3.92 -17.63
CA LEU A 82 -3.19 3.52 -18.51
C LEU A 82 -3.56 3.75 -19.99
N LEU A 83 -4.77 3.40 -20.38
CA LEU A 83 -5.27 3.64 -21.75
C LEU A 83 -5.35 5.14 -22.08
N GLU A 84 -5.71 5.99 -21.12
CA GLU A 84 -5.74 7.45 -21.31
C GLU A 84 -4.35 8.03 -21.61
N THR A 85 -3.26 7.38 -21.16
CA THR A 85 -1.90 7.81 -21.52
C THR A 85 -1.55 7.60 -22.99
N CYS A 86 -2.37 6.89 -23.74
CA CYS A 86 -2.15 6.52 -25.15
C CYS A 86 -0.83 5.75 -25.42
N ILE A 87 -0.24 5.15 -24.41
CA ILE A 87 0.97 4.32 -24.56
C ILE A 87 0.61 2.96 -25.16
N LEU A 88 -0.59 2.46 -24.85
CA LEU A 88 -1.10 1.17 -25.33
C LEU A 88 -2.48 1.33 -25.95
N GLU A 89 -2.72 0.59 -27.02
CA GLU A 89 -4.08 0.42 -27.54
C GLU A 89 -4.88 -0.54 -26.65
N PRO A 90 -6.20 -0.38 -26.53
CA PRO A 90 -7.03 -1.23 -25.66
C PRO A 90 -6.90 -2.72 -25.94
N MET A 91 -6.69 -3.12 -27.22
CA MET A 91 -6.52 -4.51 -27.60
C MET A 91 -5.17 -5.08 -27.13
N ASP A 92 -4.10 -4.29 -27.23
CA ASP A 92 -2.76 -4.69 -26.78
C ASP A 92 -2.75 -4.87 -25.23
N LEU A 93 -3.44 -4.00 -24.51
CA LEU A 93 -3.60 -4.15 -23.07
C LEU A 93 -4.35 -5.44 -22.72
N LEU A 94 -5.44 -5.73 -23.43
CA LEU A 94 -6.20 -6.97 -23.22
C LEU A 94 -5.35 -8.22 -23.46
N GLU A 95 -4.53 -8.23 -24.52
CA GLU A 95 -3.61 -9.33 -24.82
C GLU A 95 -2.59 -9.52 -23.71
N LYS A 96 -1.94 -8.45 -23.28
CA LYS A 96 -0.97 -8.49 -22.17
C LYS A 96 -1.58 -9.02 -20.86
N LEU A 97 -2.78 -8.58 -20.50
CA LEU A 97 -3.50 -9.08 -19.33
C LEU A 97 -3.90 -10.57 -19.44
N LYS A 98 -4.06 -11.09 -20.68
CA LYS A 98 -4.33 -12.52 -20.91
C LYS A 98 -3.06 -13.37 -20.91
N GLU A 99 -1.96 -12.86 -21.45
CA GLU A 99 -0.68 -13.60 -21.56
C GLU A 99 -0.10 -13.94 -20.18
N GLU A 100 -0.17 -13.03 -19.21
CA GLU A 100 0.37 -13.30 -17.87
C GLU A 100 -0.38 -14.39 -17.11
N LYS A 101 -1.65 -14.64 -17.42
CA LYS A 101 -2.36 -15.82 -16.88
C LYS A 101 -1.68 -17.16 -17.20
N THR A 102 -0.87 -17.20 -18.25
CA THR A 102 -0.22 -18.43 -18.72
C THR A 102 1.22 -18.59 -18.20
N SER A 103 1.87 -17.52 -17.73
CA SER A 103 3.27 -17.55 -17.30
C SER A 103 3.47 -17.78 -15.81
N LEU A 104 2.43 -17.59 -14.99
CA LEU A 104 2.47 -17.77 -13.53
C LEU A 104 2.01 -19.16 -13.08
N ASP A 105 2.34 -20.20 -13.86
CA ASP A 105 2.20 -21.57 -13.37
C ASP A 105 3.34 -21.89 -12.39
N ALA A 106 2.93 -22.03 -11.17
CA ALA A 106 3.36 -22.97 -10.14
C ALA A 106 4.29 -22.54 -9.01
N ASP A 107 5.29 -21.67 -9.11
CA ASP A 107 6.32 -21.73 -8.06
C ASP A 107 6.47 -20.52 -7.10
N ASP A 108 5.83 -19.38 -7.35
CA ASP A 108 5.90 -18.23 -6.44
C ASP A 108 4.54 -17.90 -5.78
N LYS A 109 3.92 -18.89 -5.17
CA LYS A 109 2.83 -18.63 -4.22
C LYS A 109 3.41 -18.07 -2.94
N ILE A 110 3.70 -16.76 -2.92
CA ILE A 110 3.88 -16.04 -1.67
C ILE A 110 2.59 -16.24 -0.88
N GLY A 111 2.69 -17.01 0.20
CA GLY A 111 1.57 -17.39 1.03
C GLY A 111 0.94 -16.18 1.73
N ILE A 112 0.09 -15.45 1.03
CA ILE A 112 -0.85 -14.52 1.67
C ILE A 112 -1.96 -15.39 2.27
N THR A 113 -1.67 -16.00 3.40
CA THR A 113 -2.64 -16.68 4.26
C THR A 113 -3.48 -15.65 4.99
N LYS A 114 -4.43 -15.04 4.30
CA LYS A 114 -5.65 -14.49 4.89
C LYS A 114 -6.83 -14.91 4.03
N ASP A 115 -7.62 -15.84 4.59
CA ASP A 115 -8.90 -16.32 4.07
C ASP A 115 -8.89 -17.14 2.77
N GLY A 116 -8.04 -18.18 2.65
CA GLY A 116 -8.32 -19.42 1.89
C GLY A 116 -8.91 -19.35 0.48
N GLN A 117 -8.83 -18.25 -0.26
CA GLN A 117 -9.44 -18.12 -1.58
C GLN A 117 -8.41 -17.79 -2.66
N SER A 118 -8.34 -18.65 -3.66
CA SER A 118 -7.54 -18.52 -4.90
C SER A 118 -7.80 -17.21 -5.70
N ARG A 119 -8.88 -16.49 -5.40
CA ARG A 119 -9.22 -15.21 -6.03
C ARG A 119 -8.24 -14.07 -5.72
N LYS A 120 -7.58 -14.07 -4.55
CA LYS A 120 -6.64 -12.99 -4.17
C LYS A 120 -5.36 -12.98 -5.00
N ALA A 121 -4.83 -14.14 -5.35
CA ALA A 121 -3.65 -14.25 -6.20
C ALA A 121 -3.90 -13.59 -7.58
N THR A 122 -5.04 -13.89 -8.20
CA THR A 122 -5.39 -13.40 -9.54
C THR A 122 -5.53 -11.87 -9.59
N TYR A 123 -6.07 -11.23 -8.56
CA TYR A 123 -6.17 -9.75 -8.52
C TYR A 123 -4.82 -9.07 -8.36
N TYR A 124 -3.94 -9.65 -7.55
CA TYR A 124 -2.58 -9.16 -7.38
C TYR A 124 -1.82 -9.19 -8.71
N ASP A 125 -1.90 -10.28 -9.45
CA ASP A 125 -1.22 -10.46 -10.73
C ASP A 125 -1.63 -9.39 -11.74
N HIS A 126 -2.92 -9.09 -11.85
CA HIS A 126 -3.38 -8.04 -12.76
C HIS A 126 -2.92 -6.64 -12.35
N ILE A 127 -2.89 -6.33 -11.05
CA ILE A 127 -2.39 -5.04 -10.57
C ILE A 127 -0.89 -4.94 -10.79
N HIS A 128 -0.16 -6.03 -10.57
CA HIS A 128 1.27 -6.13 -10.83
C HIS A 128 1.59 -5.87 -12.32
N THR A 129 0.84 -6.53 -13.24
CA THR A 129 0.96 -6.29 -14.68
C THR A 129 0.74 -4.83 -15.04
N LEU A 130 -0.37 -4.27 -14.56
CA LEU A 130 -0.68 -2.86 -14.82
C LEU A 130 0.40 -1.93 -14.30
N PHE A 131 0.93 -2.19 -13.09
CA PHE A 131 2.03 -1.42 -12.52
C PHE A 131 3.27 -1.47 -13.40
N SER A 132 3.68 -2.66 -13.84
CA SER A 132 4.86 -2.86 -14.70
C SER A 132 4.72 -2.17 -16.07
N LEU A 133 3.50 -2.15 -16.63
CA LEU A 133 3.24 -1.52 -17.92
C LEU A 133 3.38 0.01 -17.92
N TYR A 134 3.23 0.66 -16.75
CA TYR A 134 3.45 2.11 -16.64
C TYR A 134 4.92 2.53 -16.76
N GLN A 135 5.88 1.62 -16.59
CA GLN A 135 7.32 1.90 -16.70
C GLN A 135 7.72 3.17 -15.93
N LEU A 136 7.47 3.18 -14.64
CA LEU A 136 7.71 4.34 -13.78
C LEU A 136 9.15 4.88 -13.93
N ALA A 137 9.31 6.19 -14.05
CA ALA A 137 10.61 6.86 -14.04
C ALA A 137 11.32 6.69 -12.69
N GLY A 138 12.64 6.96 -12.65
CA GLY A 138 13.44 6.72 -11.44
C GLY A 138 12.94 7.45 -10.20
N ASP A 139 12.56 8.73 -10.35
CA ASP A 139 11.99 9.54 -9.26
C ASP A 139 10.59 9.07 -8.83
N GLU A 140 9.77 8.58 -9.76
CA GLU A 140 8.49 7.94 -9.44
C GLU A 140 8.69 6.63 -8.67
N GLN A 141 9.69 5.82 -9.08
CA GLN A 141 10.03 4.59 -8.36
C GLN A 141 10.51 4.90 -6.94
N ASP A 142 11.31 5.94 -6.73
CA ASP A 142 11.79 6.36 -5.42
C ASP A 142 10.64 6.81 -4.50
N ILE A 143 9.65 7.52 -5.05
CA ILE A 143 8.44 7.91 -4.33
C ILE A 143 7.61 6.67 -3.99
N MET A 144 7.36 5.78 -4.94
CA MET A 144 6.56 4.57 -4.72
C MET A 144 7.23 3.64 -3.70
N ARG A 145 8.55 3.47 -3.77
CA ARG A 145 9.37 2.71 -2.82
C ARG A 145 9.22 3.24 -1.40
N SER A 146 9.32 4.55 -1.24
CA SER A 146 9.19 5.20 0.07
C SER A 146 7.76 5.20 0.58
N MET A 147 6.79 5.39 -0.32
CA MET A 147 5.37 5.39 0.00
C MET A 147 4.86 4.01 0.44
N ALA A 148 5.54 2.94 0.02
CA ALA A 148 5.23 1.57 0.43
C ALA A 148 5.34 1.35 1.96
N PHE A 149 6.10 2.17 2.66
CA PHE A 149 6.19 2.12 4.13
C PHE A 149 5.19 3.01 4.85
N VAL A 150 4.54 3.93 4.15
CA VAL A 150 3.54 4.82 4.75
C VAL A 150 2.29 4.02 5.12
N PRO A 151 1.70 4.23 6.31
CA PRO A 151 0.48 3.50 6.68
C PRO A 151 -0.68 3.80 5.73
N THR A 152 -1.55 2.81 5.51
CA THR A 152 -2.72 2.93 4.62
C THR A 152 -3.75 3.95 5.10
N THR A 153 -3.66 4.40 6.35
CA THR A 153 -4.42 5.54 6.88
C THR A 153 -4.01 6.86 6.24
N GLY A 154 -2.82 6.89 5.65
CA GLY A 154 -2.27 8.02 4.91
C GLY A 154 -1.48 9.02 5.75
N ILE A 155 -0.78 9.87 5.04
CA ILE A 155 0.01 10.98 5.58
C ILE A 155 -0.25 12.25 4.76
N SER A 156 -0.07 13.43 5.35
CA SER A 156 -0.10 14.68 4.59
C SER A 156 0.93 14.65 3.46
N SER A 157 0.50 14.96 2.24
CA SER A 157 1.38 15.02 1.07
C SER A 157 2.58 15.94 1.27
N ARG A 158 2.37 17.07 1.96
CA ARG A 158 3.45 18.00 2.29
C ARG A 158 4.47 17.42 3.28
N VAL A 159 4.00 16.68 4.28
CA VAL A 159 4.89 16.00 5.25
C VAL A 159 5.72 14.93 4.52
N PHE A 160 5.08 14.11 3.70
CA PHE A 160 5.76 13.08 2.93
C PHE A 160 6.79 13.67 1.94
N ALA A 161 6.42 14.75 1.23
CA ALA A 161 7.36 15.45 0.35
C ALA A 161 8.57 16.02 1.13
N GLY A 162 8.33 16.49 2.37
CA GLY A 162 9.41 16.92 3.28
C GLY A 162 10.34 15.77 3.67
N TRP A 163 9.82 14.58 3.94
CA TRP A 163 10.63 13.40 4.24
C TRP A 163 11.56 12.98 3.09
N LEU A 164 11.11 13.18 1.86
CA LEU A 164 11.91 12.88 0.66
C LEU A 164 12.70 14.08 0.13
N MET A 165 12.65 15.23 0.83
CA MET A 165 13.32 16.48 0.41
C MET A 165 12.92 16.90 -1.01
N LEU A 166 11.68 16.64 -1.43
CA LEU A 166 11.21 16.95 -2.77
C LEU A 166 11.12 18.48 -2.97
N ARG A 167 11.58 18.94 -4.12
CA ARG A 167 11.53 20.35 -4.50
C ARG A 167 10.12 20.85 -4.83
N ASN A 168 9.27 19.97 -5.31
CA ASN A 168 7.87 20.23 -5.68
C ASN A 168 7.04 18.95 -5.55
N MET A 169 5.75 19.06 -5.82
CA MET A 169 4.78 17.97 -5.71
C MET A 169 4.44 17.29 -7.05
N ASN A 170 5.11 17.67 -8.15
CA ASN A 170 4.71 17.24 -9.49
C ASN A 170 4.71 15.71 -9.62
N THR A 171 5.80 15.05 -9.26
CA THR A 171 5.90 13.58 -9.36
C THR A 171 4.85 12.87 -8.46
N ILE A 172 4.53 13.44 -7.29
CA ILE A 172 3.42 12.89 -6.47
C ILE A 172 2.08 13.05 -7.18
N ASN A 173 1.84 14.23 -7.80
CA ASN A 173 0.60 14.48 -8.55
C ASN A 173 0.49 13.57 -9.76
N ASP A 174 1.59 13.35 -10.49
CA ASP A 174 1.62 12.41 -11.63
C ASP A 174 1.25 10.98 -11.19
N LEU A 175 1.75 10.54 -10.03
CA LEU A 175 1.40 9.23 -9.46
C LEU A 175 -0.07 9.17 -8.96
N VAL A 176 -0.65 10.31 -8.54
CA VAL A 176 -2.09 10.40 -8.23
C VAL A 176 -2.90 10.31 -9.52
N GLU A 177 -2.50 11.00 -10.59
CA GLU A 177 -3.16 10.93 -11.90
C GLU A 177 -3.10 9.53 -12.50
N LYS A 178 -1.98 8.83 -12.34
CA LYS A 178 -1.83 7.42 -12.72
C LYS A 178 -2.67 6.45 -11.86
N GLY A 179 -3.23 6.90 -10.74
CA GLY A 179 -4.06 6.11 -9.83
C GLY A 179 -3.30 5.27 -8.80
N PHE A 180 -1.97 5.37 -8.74
CA PHE A 180 -1.19 4.63 -7.75
C PHE A 180 -1.31 5.23 -6.36
N ILE A 181 -1.23 6.56 -6.24
CA ILE A 181 -1.42 7.27 -4.99
C ILE A 181 -2.87 7.74 -4.88
N GLN A 182 -3.53 7.36 -3.81
CA GLN A 182 -4.89 7.80 -3.49
C GLN A 182 -4.84 9.07 -2.63
N THR A 183 -5.63 10.05 -3.02
CA THR A 183 -5.89 11.21 -2.16
C THR A 183 -7.04 10.89 -1.21
N LYS A 184 -6.83 11.19 0.07
CA LYS A 184 -7.84 11.08 1.14
C LYS A 184 -8.20 12.48 1.65
N SER A 185 -9.11 12.54 2.61
CA SER A 185 -9.50 13.80 3.25
C SER A 185 -8.27 14.58 3.77
N CYS A 186 -8.37 15.91 3.82
CA CYS A 186 -7.36 16.80 4.38
C CYS A 186 -5.97 16.73 3.72
N HIS A 187 -5.91 16.61 2.39
CA HIS A 187 -4.64 16.53 1.62
C HIS A 187 -3.74 15.38 2.05
N SER A 188 -4.32 14.32 2.60
CA SER A 188 -3.62 13.09 2.94
C SER A 188 -3.51 12.19 1.71
N ILE A 189 -2.38 11.52 1.57
CA ILE A 189 -2.09 10.57 0.50
C ILE A 189 -1.74 9.20 1.10
N ALA A 190 -2.12 8.14 0.38
CA ALA A 190 -1.80 6.76 0.75
C ALA A 190 -1.74 5.87 -0.49
N LEU A 191 -1.11 4.71 -0.38
CA LEU A 191 -1.28 3.63 -1.34
C LEU A 191 -2.48 2.75 -0.95
N HIS A 192 -3.15 2.20 -1.95
CA HIS A 192 -4.03 1.05 -1.71
C HIS A 192 -3.19 -0.14 -1.23
N PRO A 193 -3.67 -0.97 -0.27
CA PRO A 193 -2.87 -2.08 0.26
C PRO A 193 -2.27 -3.00 -0.82
N MET A 194 -3.00 -3.31 -1.89
CA MET A 194 -2.50 -4.13 -2.98
C MET A 194 -1.40 -3.42 -3.78
N ILE A 195 -1.53 -2.11 -4.02
CA ILE A 195 -0.48 -1.31 -4.68
C ILE A 195 0.76 -1.23 -3.78
N GLN A 196 0.58 -1.18 -2.46
CA GLN A 196 1.67 -1.18 -1.49
C GLN A 196 2.50 -2.47 -1.57
N GLU A 197 1.82 -3.63 -1.63
CA GLU A 197 2.47 -4.94 -1.80
C GLU A 197 3.22 -5.04 -3.14
N VAL A 198 2.60 -4.60 -4.25
CA VAL A 198 3.25 -4.55 -5.56
C VAL A 198 4.44 -3.60 -5.56
N ALA A 199 4.31 -2.42 -4.96
CA ALA A 199 5.41 -1.46 -4.89
C ALA A 199 6.62 -2.01 -4.12
N ILE A 200 6.41 -2.76 -3.04
CA ILE A 200 7.49 -3.44 -2.31
C ILE A 200 8.19 -4.47 -3.21
N THR A 201 7.41 -5.30 -3.90
CA THR A 201 7.94 -6.36 -4.77
C THR A 201 8.73 -5.79 -5.95
N GLU A 202 8.18 -4.79 -6.62
CA GLU A 202 8.76 -4.23 -7.84
C GLU A 202 9.93 -3.28 -7.56
N THR A 203 9.83 -2.44 -6.54
CA THR A 203 10.86 -1.44 -6.25
C THR A 203 11.94 -1.92 -5.30
N LYS A 204 11.75 -3.09 -4.67
CA LYS A 204 12.70 -3.75 -3.76
C LYS A 204 13.35 -2.77 -2.78
N PRO A 205 12.57 -2.20 -1.84
CA PRO A 205 13.09 -1.18 -0.94
C PRO A 205 14.19 -1.76 -0.04
N SER A 206 15.34 -1.08 -0.05
CA SER A 206 16.50 -1.43 0.74
C SER A 206 17.02 -0.22 1.55
N VAL A 207 17.87 -0.47 2.51
CA VAL A 207 18.47 0.61 3.33
C VAL A 207 19.21 1.61 2.45
N ARG A 208 19.92 1.14 1.41
CA ARG A 208 20.67 2.01 0.51
C ARG A 208 19.77 2.82 -0.41
N ASN A 209 18.75 2.20 -1.01
CA ASN A 209 17.89 2.90 -1.97
C ASN A 209 16.78 3.73 -1.30
N CYS A 210 16.54 3.56 0.00
CA CYS A 210 15.63 4.37 0.82
C CYS A 210 16.35 5.35 1.77
N HIS A 211 17.65 5.57 1.59
CA HIS A 211 18.48 6.35 2.52
C HIS A 211 17.92 7.76 2.81
N THR A 212 17.34 8.44 1.84
CA THR A 212 16.74 9.77 2.04
C THR A 212 15.59 9.71 3.03
N LEU A 213 14.69 8.72 2.89
CA LEU A 213 13.59 8.51 3.83
C LEU A 213 14.11 8.16 5.22
N LEU A 214 15.03 7.19 5.32
CA LEU A 214 15.58 6.76 6.61
C LEU A 214 16.26 7.91 7.35
N ASN A 215 17.13 8.66 6.68
CA ASN A 215 17.80 9.81 7.27
C ASN A 215 16.82 10.88 7.77
N SER A 216 15.80 11.19 6.99
CA SER A 216 14.78 12.16 7.41
C SER A 216 13.98 11.70 8.62
N LEU A 217 13.60 10.42 8.67
CA LEU A 217 12.89 9.86 9.83
C LEU A 217 13.80 9.81 11.06
N GLN A 218 15.08 9.45 10.88
CA GLN A 218 16.10 9.44 11.94
C GLN A 218 16.30 10.84 12.53
N GLU A 219 16.46 11.88 11.68
CA GLU A 219 16.57 13.26 12.15
C GLU A 219 15.34 13.71 12.95
N LEU A 220 14.13 13.33 12.51
CA LEU A 220 12.90 13.62 13.25
C LEU A 220 12.88 12.93 14.62
N CYS A 221 13.32 11.69 14.70
CA CYS A 221 13.42 10.96 15.97
C CYS A 221 14.46 11.58 16.92
N LEU A 222 15.56 12.11 16.40
CA LEU A 222 16.62 12.75 17.19
C LEU A 222 16.26 14.16 17.67
N ARG A 223 15.32 14.85 17.05
CA ARG A 223 14.85 16.19 17.49
C ARG A 223 14.01 16.08 18.76
N HIS A 224 14.67 15.82 19.89
CA HIS A 224 14.08 15.52 21.19
C HIS A 224 13.09 16.55 21.79
N GLY A 225 12.85 17.70 21.17
CA GLY A 225 12.05 18.79 21.71
C GLY A 225 10.77 19.12 20.95
N GLU A 226 10.64 18.71 19.70
CA GLU A 226 9.51 19.10 18.87
C GLU A 226 8.43 18.03 18.87
N GLU A 227 7.22 18.39 19.30
CA GLU A 227 6.06 17.54 19.17
C GLU A 227 5.55 17.59 17.72
N VAL A 228 5.70 16.48 16.99
CA VAL A 228 5.16 16.37 15.64
C VAL A 228 3.73 15.86 15.69
N SER A 229 2.80 16.60 15.08
CA SER A 229 1.38 16.23 15.07
C SER A 229 1.08 14.91 14.38
N TYR A 230 2.03 14.38 13.60
CA TYR A 230 1.91 13.12 12.86
C TYR A 230 2.79 11.98 13.45
N TYR A 231 3.07 12.03 14.76
CA TYR A 231 3.93 11.02 15.41
C TYR A 231 3.43 9.57 15.22
N LYS A 232 2.12 9.35 15.14
CA LYS A 232 1.53 8.03 14.90
C LYS A 232 1.91 7.49 13.52
N GLN A 233 1.81 8.33 12.48
CA GLN A 233 2.21 7.96 11.12
C GLN A 233 3.72 7.73 11.04
N LEU A 234 4.51 8.53 11.74
CA LEU A 234 5.96 8.34 11.85
C LEU A 234 6.29 6.96 12.44
N PHE A 235 5.71 6.59 13.58
CA PHE A 235 5.94 5.30 14.22
C PHE A 235 5.48 4.14 13.35
N GLN A 236 4.30 4.23 12.75
CA GLN A 236 3.81 3.20 11.84
C GLN A 236 4.72 3.03 10.62
N THR A 237 5.26 4.13 10.08
CA THR A 237 6.22 4.08 8.98
C THR A 237 7.52 3.41 9.42
N VAL A 238 8.06 3.75 10.59
CA VAL A 238 9.25 3.08 11.15
C VAL A 238 8.98 1.57 11.33
N ASN A 239 7.84 1.18 11.89
CA ASN A 239 7.48 -0.22 12.04
C ASN A 239 7.43 -0.96 10.68
N ASN A 240 6.82 -0.34 9.67
CA ASN A 240 6.73 -0.93 8.33
C ASN A 240 8.13 -1.08 7.70
N ILE A 241 9.03 -0.12 7.93
CA ILE A 241 10.42 -0.21 7.50
C ILE A 241 11.09 -1.40 8.18
N VAL A 242 11.02 -1.51 9.51
CA VAL A 242 11.64 -2.60 10.27
C VAL A 242 11.20 -3.98 9.78
N THR A 243 9.93 -4.11 9.40
CA THR A 243 9.34 -5.40 8.97
C THR A 243 9.61 -5.77 7.52
N SER A 244 9.87 -4.79 6.63
CA SER A 244 9.79 -5.04 5.18
C SER A 244 11.00 -4.59 4.38
N ILE A 245 11.92 -3.82 4.95
CA ILE A 245 13.08 -3.28 4.23
C ILE A 245 14.17 -4.36 4.06
N GLU A 246 14.83 -4.39 2.90
CA GLU A 246 16.03 -5.18 2.69
C GLU A 246 17.23 -4.54 3.40
N LYS A 247 17.97 -5.31 4.19
CA LYS A 247 19.04 -4.85 5.10
C LYS A 247 20.43 -4.89 4.44
N ASP A 248 20.54 -4.32 3.24
CA ASP A 248 21.75 -4.30 2.42
C ASP A 248 22.86 -3.38 2.94
N ASP A 249 22.58 -2.58 3.98
CA ASP A 249 23.54 -1.80 4.78
C ASP A 249 23.23 -1.92 6.27
N THR A 250 23.82 -2.94 6.89
CA THR A 250 23.59 -3.27 8.29
C THR A 250 23.98 -2.14 9.25
N ALA A 251 25.07 -1.40 8.96
CA ALA A 251 25.54 -0.33 9.84
C ALA A 251 24.56 0.86 9.87
N SER A 252 24.11 1.30 8.71
CA SER A 252 23.09 2.36 8.62
C SER A 252 21.75 1.92 9.19
N TYR A 253 21.38 0.67 9.00
CA TYR A 253 20.15 0.12 9.56
C TYR A 253 20.17 0.07 11.09
N LEU A 254 21.26 -0.43 11.70
CA LEU A 254 21.42 -0.44 13.17
C LEU A 254 21.32 0.97 13.76
N ARG A 255 22.01 1.93 13.15
CA ARG A 255 21.92 3.34 13.59
C ARG A 255 20.50 3.87 13.52
N PHE A 256 19.76 3.56 12.44
CA PHE A 256 18.35 3.94 12.30
C PHE A 256 17.49 3.36 13.44
N LEU A 257 17.69 2.09 13.83
CA LEU A 257 16.98 1.47 14.94
C LEU A 257 17.33 2.12 16.29
N GLU A 258 18.63 2.34 16.56
CA GLU A 258 19.13 2.96 17.79
C GLU A 258 18.58 4.37 17.99
N ASP A 259 18.54 5.18 16.93
CA ASP A 259 18.07 6.57 17.00
C ASP A 259 16.54 6.68 17.04
N SER A 260 15.82 5.69 16.53
CA SER A 260 14.34 5.65 16.57
C SER A 260 13.80 5.21 17.93
N PHE A 261 14.51 4.36 18.66
CA PHE A 261 14.04 3.74 19.90
C PHE A 261 13.74 4.76 21.03
N PRO A 262 14.62 5.74 21.37
CA PRO A 262 14.34 6.70 22.42
C PRO A 262 13.12 7.57 22.17
N TYR A 263 12.85 7.86 20.89
CA TYR A 263 11.67 8.64 20.52
C TYR A 263 10.38 7.84 20.72
N MET A 264 10.35 6.56 20.36
CA MET A 264 9.23 5.67 20.65
C MET A 264 9.01 5.51 22.16
N GLN A 265 10.09 5.40 22.93
CA GLN A 265 10.02 5.33 24.38
C GLN A 265 9.41 6.59 25.00
N LYS A 266 9.80 7.78 24.54
CA LYS A 266 9.24 9.06 24.98
C LYS A 266 7.73 9.14 24.83
N TYR A 267 7.17 8.56 23.75
CA TYR A 267 5.73 8.57 23.47
C TYR A 267 5.02 7.30 23.94
N GLY A 268 5.68 6.38 24.61
CA GLY A 268 5.10 5.15 25.13
C GLY A 268 4.60 4.20 24.04
N TYR A 269 5.25 4.17 22.86
CA TYR A 269 4.86 3.30 21.75
C TYR A 269 5.43 1.89 21.93
N GLU A 270 4.83 1.13 22.85
CA GLU A 270 5.33 -0.19 23.31
C GLU A 270 5.54 -1.19 22.19
N SER A 271 4.57 -1.31 21.26
CA SER A 271 4.66 -2.26 20.15
C SER A 271 5.82 -1.97 19.19
N GLY A 272 6.16 -0.71 18.98
CA GLY A 272 7.32 -0.31 18.19
C GLY A 272 8.63 -0.60 18.89
N MET A 273 8.71 -0.34 20.20
CA MET A 273 9.88 -0.68 21.00
C MET A 273 10.14 -2.19 21.02
N GLU A 274 9.10 -3.00 21.21
CA GLU A 274 9.19 -4.46 21.18
C GLU A 274 9.69 -4.97 19.82
N LEU A 275 9.19 -4.40 18.73
CA LEU A 275 9.61 -4.73 17.38
C LEU A 275 11.11 -4.43 17.16
N ILE A 276 11.59 -3.24 17.54
CA ILE A 276 13.00 -2.87 17.41
C ILE A 276 13.89 -3.77 18.26
N LEU A 277 13.51 -4.05 19.52
CA LEU A 277 14.28 -4.93 20.39
C LEU A 277 14.35 -6.36 19.86
N THR A 278 13.27 -6.86 19.31
CA THR A 278 13.22 -8.19 18.67
C THR A 278 14.16 -8.25 17.48
N GLU A 279 14.15 -7.22 16.66
CA GLU A 279 15.02 -7.10 15.49
C GLU A 279 16.50 -7.04 15.88
N LEU A 280 16.85 -6.19 16.83
CA LEU A 280 18.23 -6.10 17.36
C LEU A 280 18.70 -7.42 17.95
N ALA A 281 17.85 -8.13 18.69
CA ALA A 281 18.17 -9.44 19.24
C ALA A 281 18.40 -10.51 18.16
N SER A 282 17.66 -10.45 17.05
CA SER A 282 17.87 -11.33 15.90
C SER A 282 19.22 -11.08 15.23
N MET A 283 19.53 -9.82 14.96
CA MET A 283 20.80 -9.42 14.32
C MET A 283 22.03 -9.78 15.16
N LEU A 284 21.93 -9.73 16.49
CA LEU A 284 23.02 -10.14 17.39
C LEU A 284 23.27 -11.66 17.34
N LYS A 285 22.21 -12.46 17.17
CA LYS A 285 22.35 -13.93 17.04
C LYS A 285 23.03 -14.31 15.72
N ASP A 286 22.68 -13.65 14.63
CA ASP A 286 23.24 -13.91 13.31
C ASP A 286 24.71 -13.52 13.19
N ASN A 287 25.19 -12.57 14.01
CA ASN A 287 26.59 -12.16 14.07
C ASN A 287 27.45 -13.00 15.05
N THR A 288 26.88 -14.00 15.71
CA THR A 288 27.58 -14.82 16.71
C THR A 288 27.96 -16.22 16.18
N ILE A 289 27.73 -16.47 14.88
CA ILE A 289 28.13 -17.68 14.14
C ILE A 289 29.28 -17.29 13.19
#